data_35840161637d2fc823e758be51fd36dd
#
_entry.id   35840161637d2fc823e758be51fd36dd
#
_cell.length_a   1.000
_cell.length_b   1.000
_cell.length_c   1.000
_cell.angle_alpha   90.00
_cell.angle_beta   90.00
_cell.angle_gamma   90.00
#
_symmetry.space_group_name_H-M   'P 1'
#
loop_
_entity.id
_entity.type
_entity.pdbx_description
1 polymer ?
#
loop_
_entity_poly.entity_id
_entity_poly.type
_entity_poly.pdbx_seq_one_letter_code
_entity_poly.pdbx_strand_id
1 'polypeptide(L)'
;MDTPPARRSKRPFIVLALILGAIALSGFAYYLVNRNYATTDDAQIDGDIYTVAPQISGRVAAVLVNDNQHVSAGQVLVLIDPRDQEVALAKAQAEAAQAAAQLGVAQANAAQAVANVEVSEADLFQAQQNYRRYSSVNPHAITEQQLDEATANIRSSEAKLDAAKQQVQGQQASVVAAQASDLAAKVAVANARLQLSYTRIVAPAAGHVSQKTVEPGNVVASGTGLLALVGDDVWVTANYKETQLAGIRLGAPATVTVDAVPGITFHAHVDSVQYGTGAVFSLLPAQNATGNYVKVIQRVPVKIVFDDGRVKDYVLAPGMSVLPSISIHPKHS
;
A
#
# COMPACT_ATOMS: atom_id res chain seq x y z
N MET A 1 88.78 30.58 50.76
CA MET A 1 88.31 29.21 50.53
C MET A 1 87.03 29.35 49.68
N ASP A 2 87.24 29.33 48.37
CA ASP A 2 86.10 29.44 47.40
C ASP A 2 85.55 28.09 47.13
N THR A 3 84.26 27.93 47.44
CA THR A 3 83.48 26.73 47.12
C THR A 3 82.96 26.79 45.64
N PRO A 4 83.25 25.79 44.81
CA PRO A 4 82.88 25.83 43.39
C PRO A 4 81.33 25.73 43.28
N PRO A 5 80.69 26.40 42.26
CA PRO A 5 79.26 26.35 42.07
C PRO A 5 78.78 24.95 41.63
N ALA A 6 77.75 24.43 42.31
CA ALA A 6 77.10 23.12 41.99
C ALA A 6 76.55 23.11 40.57
N ARG A 7 77.10 22.28 39.67
CA ARG A 7 76.59 22.02 38.34
C ARG A 7 75.14 21.43 38.44
N ARG A 8 74.12 22.27 38.22
CA ARG A 8 72.75 21.80 38.14
C ARG A 8 72.60 20.79 36.99
N SER A 9 72.29 19.57 37.33
CA SER A 9 72.07 18.48 36.39
C SER A 9 70.88 18.84 35.40
N LYS A 10 71.15 18.84 34.08
CA LYS A 10 70.22 19.11 33.04
C LYS A 10 69.24 17.91 32.82
N ARG A 11 69.52 16.79 33.52
CA ARG A 11 68.73 15.52 33.38
C ARG A 11 67.22 15.67 33.65
N PRO A 12 66.73 16.40 34.69
CA PRO A 12 65.29 16.56 34.90
C PRO A 12 64.61 17.36 33.79
N PHE A 13 65.27 18.31 33.16
CA PHE A 13 64.73 19.08 32.02
C PHE A 13 64.61 18.23 30.77
N ILE A 14 65.54 17.30 30.52
CA ILE A 14 65.48 16.36 29.39
C ILE A 14 64.32 15.38 29.55
N VAL A 15 64.15 14.84 30.77
CA VAL A 15 63.03 13.92 31.09
C VAL A 15 61.69 14.65 30.92
N LEU A 16 61.55 15.89 31.39
CA LEU A 16 60.34 16.70 31.24
C LEU A 16 60.06 16.99 29.75
N ALA A 17 61.07 17.31 28.96
CA ALA A 17 60.92 17.55 27.53
C ALA A 17 60.47 16.29 26.76
N LEU A 18 60.98 15.10 27.14
CA LEU A 18 60.54 13.82 26.56
C LEU A 18 59.09 13.49 26.90
N ILE A 19 58.66 13.73 28.14
CA ILE A 19 57.27 13.51 28.58
C ILE A 19 56.34 14.47 27.82
N LEU A 20 56.66 15.76 27.71
CA LEU A 20 55.86 16.72 26.95
C LEU A 20 55.80 16.37 25.45
N GLY A 21 56.94 15.89 24.89
CA GLY A 21 56.98 15.40 23.51
C GLY A 21 56.09 14.19 23.28
N ALA A 22 56.10 13.23 24.21
CA ALA A 22 55.23 12.05 24.14
C ALA A 22 53.72 12.40 24.26
N ILE A 23 53.37 13.34 25.15
CA ILE A 23 52.00 13.85 25.28
C ILE A 23 51.58 14.61 24.00
N ALA A 24 52.44 15.45 23.44
CA ALA A 24 52.15 16.15 22.20
C ALA A 24 51.98 15.19 21.02
N LEU A 25 52.82 14.14 20.92
CA LEU A 25 52.75 13.13 19.87
C LEU A 25 51.49 12.30 20.01
N SER A 26 51.12 11.89 21.24
CA SER A 26 49.86 11.15 21.52
C SER A 26 48.64 12.02 21.21
N GLY A 27 48.62 13.29 21.59
CA GLY A 27 47.58 14.25 21.29
C GLY A 27 47.42 14.48 19.79
N PHE A 28 48.54 14.58 19.06
CA PHE A 28 48.54 14.73 17.61
C PHE A 28 48.05 13.47 16.89
N ALA A 29 48.47 12.31 17.33
CA ALA A 29 48.01 11.03 16.79
C ALA A 29 46.48 10.86 17.03
N TYR A 30 46.02 11.18 18.25
CA TYR A 30 44.59 11.16 18.58
C TYR A 30 43.78 12.13 17.72
N TYR A 31 44.31 13.34 17.48
CA TYR A 31 43.70 14.35 16.61
C TYR A 31 43.58 13.84 15.17
N LEU A 32 44.64 13.22 14.61
CA LEU A 32 44.66 12.70 13.24
C LEU A 32 43.64 11.53 13.07
N VAL A 33 43.52 10.65 14.04
CA VAL A 33 42.55 9.55 13.99
C VAL A 33 41.14 10.08 14.08
N ASN A 34 40.86 10.99 15.03
CA ASN A 34 39.49 11.50 15.25
C ASN A 34 39.03 12.46 14.12
N ARG A 35 39.98 13.08 13.39
CA ARG A 35 39.64 13.96 12.26
C ARG A 35 38.96 13.23 11.10
N ASN A 36 39.14 11.93 11.00
CA ASN A 36 38.63 11.12 9.89
C ASN A 36 37.26 10.54 10.16
N TYR A 37 36.62 10.85 11.30
CA TYR A 37 35.33 10.36 11.67
C TYR A 37 34.39 11.51 12.04
N ALA A 38 33.16 11.44 11.52
CA ALA A 38 32.04 12.25 12.01
C ALA A 38 31.23 11.42 13.02
N THR A 39 31.11 11.94 14.22
CA THR A 39 30.31 11.33 15.28
C THR A 39 29.22 12.28 15.73
N THR A 40 28.09 11.74 16.17
CA THR A 40 27.03 12.51 16.81
C THR A 40 26.43 11.71 17.95
N ASP A 41 26.02 12.40 19.01
CA ASP A 41 25.27 11.89 20.15
C ASP A 41 23.74 12.07 19.97
N ASP A 42 23.33 12.78 18.91
CA ASP A 42 21.94 13.02 18.57
C ASP A 42 21.54 12.04 17.45
N ALA A 43 21.42 10.77 17.82
CA ALA A 43 21.02 9.72 16.91
C ALA A 43 20.18 8.66 17.64
N GLN A 44 19.22 8.13 16.92
CA GLN A 44 18.32 7.10 17.42
C GLN A 44 18.06 6.03 16.37
N ILE A 45 17.68 4.85 16.82
CA ILE A 45 17.10 3.83 15.96
C ILE A 45 15.73 4.34 15.51
N ASP A 46 15.41 4.15 14.27
CA ASP A 46 14.15 4.46 13.63
C ASP A 46 13.65 3.24 12.86
N GLY A 47 12.40 3.22 12.45
CA GLY A 47 11.80 2.10 11.74
C GLY A 47 10.39 2.40 11.31
N ASP A 48 9.84 1.55 10.45
CA ASP A 48 8.47 1.70 9.99
C ASP A 48 7.47 1.38 11.11
N ILE A 49 6.61 2.32 11.43
CA ILE A 49 5.54 2.15 12.40
C ILE A 49 4.19 2.22 11.68
N TYR A 50 3.49 1.11 11.63
CA TYR A 50 2.18 0.99 10.99
C TYR A 50 1.07 1.09 12.04
N THR A 51 0.22 2.10 11.93
CA THR A 51 -1.00 2.17 12.72
C THR A 51 -2.06 1.29 12.06
N VAL A 52 -2.44 0.20 12.71
CA VAL A 52 -3.47 -0.70 12.23
C VAL A 52 -4.83 -0.21 12.68
N ALA A 53 -5.70 0.11 11.72
CA ALA A 53 -7.04 0.63 11.95
C ALA A 53 -8.07 -0.17 11.13
N PRO A 54 -9.32 -0.33 11.63
CA PRO A 54 -10.38 -1.00 10.89
C PRO A 54 -10.90 -0.12 9.75
N GLN A 55 -11.33 -0.75 8.67
CA GLN A 55 -11.99 -0.05 7.55
C GLN A 55 -13.51 0.06 7.74
N ILE A 56 -14.07 -0.74 8.65
CA ILE A 56 -15.51 -0.74 8.99
C ILE A 56 -15.66 -0.56 10.50
N SER A 57 -16.81 -0.02 10.89
CA SER A 57 -17.22 0.04 12.30
C SER A 57 -17.88 -1.26 12.72
N GLY A 58 -17.69 -1.65 13.98
CA GLY A 58 -18.33 -2.83 14.53
C GLY A 58 -17.82 -3.20 15.92
N ARG A 59 -18.35 -4.27 16.48
CA ARG A 59 -17.86 -4.84 17.75
C ARG A 59 -16.70 -5.78 17.49
N VAL A 60 -15.66 -5.70 18.29
CA VAL A 60 -14.54 -6.64 18.27
C VAL A 60 -14.99 -7.97 18.85
N ALA A 61 -14.94 -9.03 18.04
CA ALA A 61 -15.25 -10.38 18.44
C ALA A 61 -14.07 -11.06 19.15
N ALA A 62 -12.86 -10.87 18.62
CA ALA A 62 -11.64 -11.44 19.20
C ALA A 62 -10.41 -10.62 18.81
N VAL A 63 -9.41 -10.60 19.68
CA VAL A 63 -8.06 -10.11 19.42
C VAL A 63 -7.15 -11.35 19.46
N LEU A 64 -6.45 -11.62 18.36
CA LEU A 64 -5.70 -12.87 18.15
C LEU A 64 -4.19 -12.73 18.44
N VAL A 65 -3.78 -11.56 18.91
CA VAL A 65 -2.37 -11.23 19.16
C VAL A 65 -2.20 -10.61 20.55
N ASN A 66 -1.02 -10.82 21.11
CA ASN A 66 -0.60 -10.22 22.36
C ASN A 66 0.37 -9.06 22.13
N ASP A 67 0.57 -8.22 23.17
CA ASP A 67 1.59 -7.20 23.18
C ASP A 67 2.98 -7.81 22.97
N ASN A 68 3.82 -7.14 22.19
CA ASN A 68 5.19 -7.52 21.83
C ASN A 68 5.31 -8.84 21.03
N GLN A 69 4.19 -9.40 20.55
CA GLN A 69 4.21 -10.60 19.73
C GLN A 69 4.68 -10.25 18.30
N HIS A 70 5.60 -11.08 17.76
CA HIS A 70 5.95 -11.01 16.34
C HIS A 70 4.83 -11.60 15.49
N VAL A 71 4.50 -10.91 14.40
CA VAL A 71 3.46 -11.30 13.43
C VAL A 71 4.00 -11.21 12.00
N SER A 72 3.51 -12.10 11.15
CA SER A 72 3.84 -12.08 9.72
C SER A 72 2.88 -11.19 8.94
N ALA A 73 3.33 -10.67 7.79
CA ALA A 73 2.46 -9.95 6.86
C ALA A 73 1.23 -10.79 6.48
N GLY A 74 0.04 -10.18 6.49
CA GLY A 74 -1.23 -10.86 6.22
C GLY A 74 -1.80 -11.69 7.37
N GLN A 75 -1.10 -11.81 8.50
CA GLN A 75 -1.62 -12.48 9.70
C GLN A 75 -2.81 -11.73 10.27
N VAL A 76 -3.87 -12.45 10.63
CA VAL A 76 -5.07 -11.85 11.26
C VAL A 76 -4.73 -11.41 12.68
N LEU A 77 -4.99 -10.14 12.98
CA LEU A 77 -4.71 -9.51 14.27
C LEU A 77 -5.97 -9.38 15.12
N VAL A 78 -7.03 -8.87 14.49
CA VAL A 78 -8.30 -8.58 15.15
C VAL A 78 -9.46 -9.06 14.28
N LEU A 79 -10.48 -9.61 14.90
CA LEU A 79 -11.74 -9.99 14.26
C LEU A 79 -12.86 -9.05 14.75
N ILE A 80 -13.53 -8.39 13.82
CA ILE A 80 -14.79 -7.70 14.06
C ILE A 80 -15.92 -8.71 13.86
N ASP A 81 -17.04 -8.59 14.58
CA ASP A 81 -18.21 -9.44 14.46
C ASP A 81 -18.74 -9.41 13.00
N PRO A 82 -18.71 -10.53 12.28
CA PRO A 82 -19.03 -10.55 10.86
C PRO A 82 -20.54 -10.69 10.57
N ARG A 83 -21.39 -10.91 11.57
CA ARG A 83 -22.78 -11.30 11.39
C ARG A 83 -23.58 -10.36 10.50
N ASP A 84 -23.42 -9.05 10.68
CA ASP A 84 -24.15 -8.06 9.87
C ASP A 84 -23.70 -8.11 8.41
N GLN A 85 -22.40 -8.28 8.15
CA GLN A 85 -21.83 -8.39 6.81
C GLN A 85 -22.15 -9.72 6.15
N GLU A 86 -22.26 -10.82 6.92
CA GLU A 86 -22.71 -12.12 6.42
C GLU A 86 -24.18 -12.07 5.97
N VAL A 87 -25.04 -11.42 6.74
CA VAL A 87 -26.45 -11.20 6.37
C VAL A 87 -26.54 -10.32 5.12
N ALA A 88 -25.74 -9.24 5.05
CA ALA A 88 -25.71 -8.38 3.87
C ALA A 88 -25.23 -9.14 2.63
N LEU A 89 -24.23 -10.01 2.76
CA LEU A 89 -23.75 -10.86 1.68
C LEU A 89 -24.83 -11.86 1.23
N ALA A 90 -25.50 -12.52 2.16
CA ALA A 90 -26.58 -13.47 1.86
C ALA A 90 -27.73 -12.76 1.12
N LYS A 91 -28.10 -11.55 1.53
CA LYS A 91 -29.10 -10.73 0.84
C LYS A 91 -28.66 -10.39 -0.60
N ALA A 92 -27.45 -9.90 -0.79
CA ALA A 92 -26.93 -9.58 -2.12
C ALA A 92 -26.87 -10.82 -3.04
N GLN A 93 -26.53 -11.99 -2.49
CA GLN A 93 -26.54 -13.25 -3.24
C GLN A 93 -27.94 -13.66 -3.68
N ALA A 94 -28.98 -13.49 -2.82
CA ALA A 94 -30.35 -13.75 -3.18
C ALA A 94 -30.82 -12.80 -4.30
N GLU A 95 -30.52 -11.52 -4.22
CA GLU A 95 -30.82 -10.54 -5.26
C GLU A 95 -30.15 -10.87 -6.60
N ALA A 96 -28.90 -11.33 -6.57
CA ALA A 96 -28.17 -11.77 -7.76
C ALA A 96 -28.82 -13.04 -8.38
N ALA A 97 -29.24 -13.98 -7.56
CA ALA A 97 -29.95 -15.16 -8.02
C ALA A 97 -31.30 -14.79 -8.70
N GLN A 98 -32.02 -13.83 -8.13
CA GLN A 98 -33.24 -13.30 -8.74
C GLN A 98 -32.96 -12.62 -10.09
N ALA A 99 -31.95 -11.78 -10.19
CA ALA A 99 -31.60 -11.12 -11.45
C ALA A 99 -31.16 -12.13 -12.53
N ALA A 100 -30.41 -13.16 -12.15
CA ALA A 100 -30.03 -14.24 -13.05
C ALA A 100 -31.23 -15.02 -13.57
N ALA A 101 -32.24 -15.30 -12.71
CA ALA A 101 -33.48 -15.92 -13.12
C ALA A 101 -34.29 -15.05 -14.11
N GLN A 102 -34.34 -13.73 -13.86
CA GLN A 102 -34.97 -12.77 -14.78
C GLN A 102 -34.30 -12.74 -16.16
N LEU A 103 -32.95 -12.81 -16.18
CA LEU A 103 -32.21 -12.93 -17.43
C LEU A 103 -32.55 -14.20 -18.17
N GLY A 104 -32.68 -15.34 -17.47
CA GLY A 104 -33.12 -16.61 -18.08
C GLY A 104 -34.51 -16.51 -18.71
N VAL A 105 -35.44 -15.83 -18.05
CA VAL A 105 -36.80 -15.59 -18.60
C VAL A 105 -36.74 -14.73 -19.85
N ALA A 106 -35.94 -13.63 -19.83
CA ALA A 106 -35.79 -12.75 -21.00
C ALA A 106 -35.20 -13.50 -22.20
N GLN A 107 -34.19 -14.36 -21.94
CA GLN A 107 -33.54 -15.19 -22.99
C GLN A 107 -34.56 -16.21 -23.58
N ALA A 108 -35.39 -16.86 -22.74
CA ALA A 108 -36.41 -17.75 -23.22
C ALA A 108 -37.46 -17.05 -24.09
N ASN A 109 -37.90 -15.85 -23.67
CA ASN A 109 -38.81 -15.03 -24.46
C ASN A 109 -38.22 -14.60 -25.81
N ALA A 110 -36.93 -14.26 -25.84
CA ALA A 110 -36.22 -13.92 -27.09
C ALA A 110 -36.12 -15.14 -28.02
N ALA A 111 -35.82 -16.31 -27.47
CA ALA A 111 -35.79 -17.55 -28.25
C ALA A 111 -37.18 -17.91 -28.84
N GLN A 112 -38.27 -17.71 -28.06
CA GLN A 112 -39.63 -17.88 -28.56
C GLN A 112 -39.94 -16.89 -29.69
N ALA A 113 -39.52 -15.62 -29.58
CA ALA A 113 -39.72 -14.63 -30.63
C ALA A 113 -39.00 -15.01 -31.93
N VAL A 114 -37.80 -15.59 -31.84
CA VAL A 114 -37.06 -16.11 -33.00
C VAL A 114 -37.83 -17.26 -33.66
N ALA A 115 -38.35 -18.21 -32.88
CA ALA A 115 -39.16 -19.30 -33.43
C ALA A 115 -40.43 -18.79 -34.14
N ASN A 116 -41.04 -17.72 -33.64
CA ASN A 116 -42.20 -17.08 -34.31
C ASN A 116 -41.81 -16.43 -35.69
N VAL A 117 -40.60 -15.95 -35.85
CA VAL A 117 -40.09 -15.49 -37.14
C VAL A 117 -40.00 -16.65 -38.13
N GLU A 118 -39.52 -17.82 -37.72
CA GLU A 118 -39.41 -19.01 -38.57
C GLU A 118 -40.79 -19.45 -39.06
N VAL A 119 -41.83 -19.43 -38.16
CA VAL A 119 -43.20 -19.69 -38.54
C VAL A 119 -43.73 -18.68 -39.58
N SER A 120 -43.49 -17.39 -39.34
CA SER A 120 -43.93 -16.34 -40.27
C SER A 120 -43.20 -16.41 -41.63
N GLU A 121 -41.93 -16.85 -41.65
CA GLU A 121 -41.18 -17.10 -42.90
C GLU A 121 -41.75 -18.27 -43.68
N ALA A 122 -42.15 -19.35 -42.98
CA ALA A 122 -42.83 -20.47 -43.63
C ALA A 122 -44.18 -20.09 -44.24
N ASP A 123 -44.98 -19.25 -43.52
CA ASP A 123 -46.25 -18.72 -44.02
C ASP A 123 -46.06 -17.87 -45.28
N LEU A 124 -45.06 -16.99 -45.26
CA LEU A 124 -44.70 -16.17 -46.41
C LEU A 124 -44.29 -17.05 -47.60
N PHE A 125 -43.43 -18.04 -47.36
CA PHE A 125 -42.98 -18.97 -48.39
C PHE A 125 -44.19 -19.71 -49.02
N GLN A 126 -45.15 -20.16 -48.20
CA GLN A 126 -46.35 -20.80 -48.68
C GLN A 126 -47.23 -19.84 -49.55
N ALA A 127 -47.40 -18.59 -49.10
CA ALA A 127 -48.13 -17.57 -49.86
C ALA A 127 -47.47 -17.29 -51.22
N GLN A 128 -46.14 -17.18 -51.26
CA GLN A 128 -45.36 -17.00 -52.49
C GLN A 128 -45.50 -18.20 -53.45
N GLN A 129 -45.45 -19.44 -52.94
CA GLN A 129 -45.66 -20.65 -53.77
C GLN A 129 -47.08 -20.70 -54.36
N ASN A 130 -48.09 -20.30 -53.61
CA ASN A 130 -49.46 -20.24 -54.10
C ASN A 130 -49.61 -19.21 -55.20
N TYR A 131 -49.03 -17.99 -55.03
CA TYR A 131 -49.03 -16.98 -56.05
C TYR A 131 -48.30 -17.44 -57.35
N ARG A 132 -47.12 -18.05 -57.21
CA ARG A 132 -46.37 -18.60 -58.34
C ARG A 132 -47.17 -19.62 -59.09
N ARG A 133 -47.91 -20.48 -58.37
CA ARG A 133 -48.77 -21.50 -58.98
C ARG A 133 -49.91 -20.84 -59.76
N TYR A 134 -50.59 -19.85 -59.21
CA TYR A 134 -51.66 -19.12 -59.93
C TYR A 134 -51.13 -18.30 -61.09
N SER A 135 -50.00 -17.62 -60.95
CA SER A 135 -49.43 -16.81 -62.05
C SER A 135 -48.86 -17.63 -63.21
N SER A 136 -48.55 -18.95 -62.99
CA SER A 136 -48.05 -19.86 -64.03
C SER A 136 -49.13 -20.59 -64.81
N VAL A 137 -50.41 -20.54 -64.41
CA VAL A 137 -51.52 -21.19 -65.10
C VAL A 137 -52.08 -20.26 -66.17
N ASN A 138 -52.70 -20.89 -67.27
CA ASN A 138 -53.28 -20.16 -68.37
C ASN A 138 -54.27 -19.07 -67.86
N PRO A 139 -54.18 -17.83 -68.34
CA PRO A 139 -55.06 -16.70 -67.91
C PRO A 139 -56.57 -16.96 -67.98
N HIS A 140 -56.99 -17.92 -68.82
CA HIS A 140 -58.41 -18.31 -68.92
C HIS A 140 -58.86 -19.32 -67.90
N ALA A 141 -57.93 -19.86 -67.06
CA ALA A 141 -58.25 -20.92 -66.08
C ALA A 141 -58.32 -20.39 -64.65
N ILE A 142 -58.00 -19.12 -64.39
CA ILE A 142 -58.07 -18.45 -63.11
C ILE A 142 -58.83 -17.13 -63.22
N THR A 143 -59.48 -16.72 -62.16
CA THR A 143 -60.17 -15.39 -62.10
C THR A 143 -59.19 -14.33 -61.62
N GLU A 144 -59.35 -13.08 -62.09
CA GLU A 144 -58.57 -11.94 -61.61
C GLU A 144 -58.68 -11.78 -60.09
N GLN A 145 -59.85 -12.08 -59.50
CA GLN A 145 -60.06 -12.07 -58.08
C GLN A 145 -59.14 -13.07 -57.33
N GLN A 146 -58.86 -14.25 -57.89
CA GLN A 146 -57.99 -15.24 -57.27
C GLN A 146 -56.50 -14.78 -57.27
N LEU A 147 -56.08 -14.03 -58.28
CA LEU A 147 -54.73 -13.44 -58.34
C LEU A 147 -54.57 -12.28 -57.37
N ASP A 148 -55.61 -11.43 -57.29
CA ASP A 148 -55.64 -10.32 -56.32
C ASP A 148 -55.63 -10.83 -54.88
N GLU A 149 -56.37 -11.87 -54.59
CA GLU A 149 -56.39 -12.53 -53.26
C GLU A 149 -55.01 -13.14 -52.92
N ALA A 150 -54.34 -13.77 -53.85
CA ALA A 150 -53.01 -14.33 -53.62
C ALA A 150 -51.99 -13.22 -53.39
N THR A 151 -52.12 -12.08 -54.10
CA THR A 151 -51.27 -10.89 -53.91
C THR A 151 -51.51 -10.24 -52.55
N ALA A 152 -52.74 -10.14 -52.10
CA ALA A 152 -53.12 -9.64 -50.78
C ALA A 152 -52.56 -10.54 -49.65
N ASN A 153 -52.58 -11.87 -49.86
CA ASN A 153 -52.05 -12.84 -48.92
C ASN A 153 -50.52 -12.70 -48.79
N ILE A 154 -49.75 -12.46 -49.86
CA ILE A 154 -48.32 -12.19 -49.75
C ILE A 154 -48.06 -10.94 -48.92
N ARG A 155 -48.73 -9.83 -49.22
CA ARG A 155 -48.56 -8.57 -48.46
C ARG A 155 -48.89 -8.73 -46.99
N SER A 156 -49.93 -9.50 -46.68
CA SER A 156 -50.33 -9.82 -45.30
C SER A 156 -49.24 -10.65 -44.57
N SER A 157 -48.67 -11.66 -45.25
CA SER A 157 -47.62 -12.53 -44.68
C SER A 157 -46.29 -11.75 -44.54
N GLU A 158 -45.96 -10.85 -45.47
CA GLU A 158 -44.80 -9.92 -45.37
C GLU A 158 -44.95 -9.01 -44.14
N ALA A 159 -46.12 -8.40 -43.94
CA ALA A 159 -46.35 -7.55 -42.79
C ALA A 159 -46.28 -8.30 -41.48
N LYS A 160 -46.78 -9.59 -41.43
CA LYS A 160 -46.63 -10.47 -40.26
C LYS A 160 -45.17 -10.81 -39.98
N LEU A 161 -44.36 -11.10 -40.99
CA LEU A 161 -42.94 -11.40 -40.83
C LEU A 161 -42.21 -10.17 -40.29
N ASP A 162 -42.48 -8.98 -40.86
CA ASP A 162 -41.86 -7.75 -40.34
C ASP A 162 -42.26 -7.46 -38.89
N ALA A 163 -43.52 -7.68 -38.51
CA ALA A 163 -43.95 -7.57 -37.11
C ALA A 163 -43.23 -8.56 -36.21
N ALA A 164 -43.04 -9.82 -36.63
CA ALA A 164 -42.32 -10.83 -35.90
C ALA A 164 -40.81 -10.44 -35.72
N LYS A 165 -40.19 -9.89 -36.77
CA LYS A 165 -38.79 -9.39 -36.67
C LYS A 165 -38.67 -8.22 -35.72
N GLN A 166 -39.62 -7.29 -35.70
CA GLN A 166 -39.63 -6.19 -34.71
C GLN A 166 -39.82 -6.73 -33.29
N GLN A 167 -40.59 -7.78 -33.10
CA GLN A 167 -40.77 -8.44 -31.80
C GLN A 167 -39.44 -9.03 -31.33
N VAL A 168 -38.63 -9.68 -32.19
CA VAL A 168 -37.30 -10.19 -31.83
C VAL A 168 -36.40 -9.05 -31.36
N GLN A 169 -36.38 -7.91 -32.05
CA GLN A 169 -35.59 -6.73 -31.63
C GLN A 169 -35.99 -6.24 -30.23
N GLY A 170 -37.31 -6.17 -29.97
CA GLY A 170 -37.84 -5.79 -28.65
C GLY A 170 -37.43 -6.77 -27.54
N GLN A 171 -37.49 -8.09 -27.80
CA GLN A 171 -37.06 -9.11 -26.84
C GLN A 171 -35.55 -9.09 -26.64
N GLN A 172 -34.77 -8.85 -27.69
CA GLN A 172 -33.32 -8.71 -27.58
C GLN A 172 -32.94 -7.51 -26.72
N ALA A 173 -33.61 -6.38 -26.84
CA ALA A 173 -33.41 -5.23 -25.96
C ALA A 173 -33.72 -5.58 -24.48
N SER A 174 -34.78 -6.40 -24.27
CA SER A 174 -35.10 -6.89 -22.93
C SER A 174 -34.02 -7.81 -22.34
N VAL A 175 -33.40 -8.64 -23.17
CA VAL A 175 -32.23 -9.46 -22.75
C VAL A 175 -31.07 -8.58 -22.33
N VAL A 176 -30.73 -7.54 -23.10
CA VAL A 176 -29.65 -6.60 -22.77
C VAL A 176 -29.94 -5.88 -21.44
N ALA A 177 -31.17 -5.45 -21.21
CA ALA A 177 -31.59 -4.83 -19.96
C ALA A 177 -31.47 -5.78 -18.77
N ALA A 178 -31.88 -7.04 -18.93
CA ALA A 178 -31.77 -8.07 -17.90
C ALA A 178 -30.30 -8.44 -17.62
N GLN A 179 -29.44 -8.48 -18.64
CA GLN A 179 -28.00 -8.67 -18.47
C GLN A 179 -27.37 -7.54 -17.67
N ALA A 180 -27.73 -6.30 -17.91
CA ALA A 180 -27.25 -5.16 -17.15
C ALA A 180 -27.68 -5.26 -15.67
N SER A 181 -28.92 -5.69 -15.41
CA SER A 181 -29.42 -5.93 -14.04
C SER A 181 -28.67 -7.06 -13.33
N ASP A 182 -28.42 -8.19 -14.00
CA ASP A 182 -27.63 -9.31 -13.47
C ASP A 182 -26.20 -8.89 -13.13
N LEU A 183 -25.56 -8.12 -14.01
CA LEU A 183 -24.23 -7.56 -13.76
C LEU A 183 -24.22 -6.64 -12.54
N ALA A 184 -25.20 -5.74 -12.42
CA ALA A 184 -25.31 -4.85 -11.27
C ALA A 184 -25.47 -5.62 -9.95
N ALA A 185 -26.27 -6.67 -9.94
CA ALA A 185 -26.47 -7.54 -8.78
C ALA A 185 -25.18 -8.31 -8.43
N LYS A 186 -24.42 -8.80 -9.40
CA LYS A 186 -23.09 -9.42 -9.18
C LYS A 186 -22.08 -8.46 -8.58
N VAL A 187 -22.08 -7.19 -9.00
CA VAL A 187 -21.25 -6.14 -8.40
C VAL A 187 -21.66 -5.89 -6.94
N ALA A 188 -22.95 -5.92 -6.62
CA ALA A 188 -23.42 -5.80 -5.25
C ALA A 188 -22.91 -6.96 -4.36
N VAL A 189 -22.91 -8.19 -4.87
CA VAL A 189 -22.31 -9.36 -4.18
C VAL A 189 -20.81 -9.15 -3.95
N ALA A 190 -20.06 -8.66 -4.96
CA ALA A 190 -18.64 -8.39 -4.82
C ALA A 190 -18.36 -7.33 -3.73
N ASN A 191 -19.16 -6.28 -3.68
CA ASN A 191 -19.07 -5.25 -2.65
C ASN A 191 -19.37 -5.82 -1.25
N ALA A 192 -20.44 -6.62 -1.10
CA ALA A 192 -20.75 -7.25 0.19
C ALA A 192 -19.64 -8.20 0.66
N ARG A 193 -19.00 -8.94 -0.25
CA ARG A 193 -17.82 -9.78 0.07
C ARG A 193 -16.61 -8.93 0.52
N LEU A 194 -16.39 -7.81 -0.12
CA LEU A 194 -15.33 -6.89 0.27
C LEU A 194 -15.56 -6.33 1.67
N GLN A 195 -16.79 -5.91 1.98
CA GLN A 195 -17.16 -5.46 3.32
C GLN A 195 -16.97 -6.56 4.38
N LEU A 196 -17.32 -7.80 4.05
CA LEU A 196 -17.07 -8.96 4.92
C LEU A 196 -15.57 -9.20 5.11
N SER A 197 -14.74 -9.01 4.10
CA SER A 197 -13.28 -9.16 4.25
C SER A 197 -12.68 -8.15 5.23
N TYR A 198 -13.25 -6.97 5.34
CA TYR A 198 -12.80 -5.92 6.27
C TYR A 198 -13.10 -6.23 7.74
N THR A 199 -13.92 -7.27 8.03
CA THR A 199 -14.08 -7.76 9.40
C THR A 199 -12.84 -8.45 9.94
N ARG A 200 -11.91 -8.86 9.06
CA ARG A 200 -10.64 -9.50 9.42
C ARG A 200 -9.51 -8.49 9.22
N ILE A 201 -9.05 -7.93 10.33
CA ILE A 201 -7.96 -6.95 10.31
C ILE A 201 -6.65 -7.70 10.31
N VAL A 202 -5.85 -7.49 9.26
CA VAL A 202 -4.59 -8.20 9.03
C VAL A 202 -3.39 -7.27 9.16
N ALA A 203 -2.23 -7.83 9.46
CA ALA A 203 -0.95 -7.12 9.50
C ALA A 203 -0.54 -6.65 8.10
N PRO A 204 -0.23 -5.36 7.90
CA PRO A 204 0.23 -4.84 6.61
C PRO A 204 1.65 -5.28 6.26
N ALA A 205 2.49 -5.56 7.26
CA ALA A 205 3.87 -6.00 7.13
C ALA A 205 4.22 -7.01 8.25
N ALA A 206 5.37 -7.66 8.15
CA ALA A 206 5.93 -8.41 9.27
C ALA A 206 6.49 -7.45 10.31
N GLY A 207 6.43 -7.83 11.59
CA GLY A 207 6.90 -6.97 12.66
C GLY A 207 6.36 -7.35 14.04
N HIS A 208 6.58 -6.49 15.01
CA HIS A 208 6.17 -6.68 16.39
C HIS A 208 4.97 -5.81 16.75
N VAL A 209 3.95 -6.41 17.35
CA VAL A 209 2.79 -5.68 17.90
C VAL A 209 3.25 -4.79 19.04
N SER A 210 2.95 -3.51 18.95
CA SER A 210 3.19 -2.52 19.98
C SER A 210 1.91 -1.77 20.28
N GLN A 211 1.76 -1.24 21.47
CA GLN A 211 0.68 -0.34 21.86
C GLN A 211 -0.72 -0.82 21.45
N LYS A 212 -1.11 -2.02 21.88
CA LYS A 212 -2.47 -2.56 21.69
C LYS A 212 -3.46 -1.79 22.57
N THR A 213 -4.46 -1.16 21.95
CA THR A 213 -5.51 -0.36 22.63
C THR A 213 -6.90 -1.00 22.58
N VAL A 214 -7.01 -2.14 21.90
CA VAL A 214 -8.29 -2.82 21.65
C VAL A 214 -8.40 -4.12 22.45
N GLU A 215 -9.61 -4.35 22.96
CA GLU A 215 -9.95 -5.57 23.67
C GLU A 215 -11.23 -6.21 23.09
N PRO A 216 -11.41 -7.54 23.24
CA PRO A 216 -12.66 -8.19 22.84
C PRO A 216 -13.87 -7.55 23.52
N GLY A 217 -14.92 -7.31 22.73
CA GLY A 217 -16.14 -6.64 23.19
C GLY A 217 -16.18 -5.14 22.97
N ASN A 218 -15.05 -4.48 22.69
CA ASN A 218 -15.04 -3.06 22.37
C ASN A 218 -15.79 -2.79 21.06
N VAL A 219 -16.38 -1.59 20.97
CA VAL A 219 -16.94 -1.09 19.69
C VAL A 219 -15.94 -0.11 19.09
N VAL A 220 -15.56 -0.37 17.85
CA VAL A 220 -14.57 0.41 17.12
C VAL A 220 -15.21 1.10 15.92
N ALA A 221 -14.69 2.29 15.59
CA ALA A 221 -15.09 3.03 14.40
C ALA A 221 -14.03 2.90 13.31
N SER A 222 -14.45 3.02 12.04
CA SER A 222 -13.53 3.07 10.90
C SER A 222 -12.47 4.16 11.11
N GLY A 223 -11.20 3.83 10.86
CA GLY A 223 -10.06 4.74 10.99
C GLY A 223 -9.50 4.90 12.41
N THR A 224 -10.12 4.30 13.44
CA THR A 224 -9.59 4.33 14.81
C THR A 224 -8.38 3.40 14.94
N GLY A 225 -7.23 3.90 15.39
CA GLY A 225 -6.04 3.07 15.63
C GLY A 225 -6.30 2.02 16.72
N LEU A 226 -6.12 0.75 16.39
CA LEU A 226 -6.32 -0.38 17.30
C LEU A 226 -5.03 -0.86 17.95
N LEU A 227 -3.96 -0.87 17.18
CA LEU A 227 -2.62 -1.22 17.60
C LEU A 227 -1.59 -0.60 16.67
N ALA A 228 -0.38 -0.44 17.14
CA ALA A 228 0.78 -0.11 16.32
C ALA A 228 1.58 -1.39 16.03
N LEU A 229 2.06 -1.50 14.80
CA LEU A 229 2.97 -2.57 14.38
C LEU A 229 4.30 -1.92 14.02
N VAL A 230 5.37 -2.33 14.67
CA VAL A 230 6.74 -1.93 14.38
C VAL A 230 7.33 -2.95 13.43
N GLY A 231 7.73 -2.51 12.25
CA GLY A 231 8.35 -3.36 11.22
C GLY A 231 9.70 -3.92 11.68
N ASP A 232 10.11 -5.04 11.05
CA ASP A 232 11.37 -5.71 11.37
C ASP A 232 12.60 -4.95 10.83
N ASP A 233 12.40 -4.07 9.85
CA ASP A 233 13.48 -3.28 9.27
C ASP A 233 13.71 -2.01 10.09
N VAL A 234 14.90 -1.90 10.66
CA VAL A 234 15.33 -0.76 11.45
C VAL A 234 16.55 -0.08 10.84
N TRP A 235 16.66 1.21 11.02
CA TRP A 235 17.81 2.02 10.60
C TRP A 235 18.15 3.04 11.68
N VAL A 236 19.21 3.79 11.50
CA VAL A 236 19.60 4.89 12.38
C VAL A 236 19.31 6.22 11.70
N THR A 237 18.59 7.08 12.37
CA THR A 237 18.44 8.49 12.02
C THR A 237 19.38 9.30 12.91
N ALA A 238 20.46 9.82 12.29
CA ALA A 238 21.52 10.53 12.99
C ALA A 238 21.58 11.99 12.57
N ASN A 239 21.48 12.91 13.53
CA ASN A 239 21.47 14.35 13.29
C ASN A 239 22.88 14.90 13.35
N TYR A 240 23.51 15.13 12.19
CA TYR A 240 24.85 15.71 12.10
C TYR A 240 24.79 17.23 11.96
N LYS A 241 25.79 17.92 12.52
CA LYS A 241 25.93 19.36 12.33
C LYS A 241 26.23 19.67 10.86
N GLU A 242 25.67 20.76 10.33
CA GLU A 242 25.90 21.22 8.96
C GLU A 242 27.40 21.26 8.60
N THR A 243 28.23 21.63 9.56
CA THR A 243 29.69 21.68 9.38
C THR A 243 30.37 20.34 9.17
N GLN A 244 29.73 19.24 9.59
CA GLN A 244 30.22 17.86 9.44
C GLN A 244 29.83 17.23 8.12
N LEU A 245 28.77 17.73 7.45
CA LEU A 245 28.26 17.17 6.21
C LEU A 245 29.24 17.24 5.04
N ALA A 246 30.16 18.18 5.05
CA ALA A 246 31.13 18.34 3.95
C ALA A 246 31.95 17.07 3.67
N GLY A 247 32.15 16.22 4.69
CA GLY A 247 32.88 14.95 4.58
C GLY A 247 32.03 13.72 4.38
N ILE A 248 30.72 13.79 4.67
CA ILE A 248 29.81 12.65 4.58
C ILE A 248 29.42 12.40 3.12
N ARG A 249 29.52 11.15 2.67
CA ARG A 249 29.15 10.70 1.32
C ARG A 249 28.15 9.56 1.40
N LEU A 250 27.29 9.44 0.39
CA LEU A 250 26.43 8.28 0.23
C LEU A 250 27.29 7.03 0.07
N GLY A 251 26.92 5.93 0.73
CA GLY A 251 27.68 4.68 0.77
C GLY A 251 28.91 4.73 1.69
N ALA A 252 29.16 5.84 2.41
CA ALA A 252 30.28 5.90 3.35
C ALA A 252 30.10 4.86 4.47
N PRO A 253 31.16 4.10 4.81
CA PRO A 253 31.09 3.13 5.89
C PRO A 253 30.90 3.83 7.23
N ALA A 254 30.05 3.24 8.04
CA ALA A 254 29.72 3.71 9.38
C ALA A 254 29.79 2.56 10.39
N THR A 255 30.04 2.90 11.63
CA THR A 255 29.90 1.98 12.75
C THR A 255 28.88 2.55 13.73
N VAL A 256 28.05 1.70 14.26
CA VAL A 256 26.99 2.08 15.20
C VAL A 256 27.15 1.27 16.48
N THR A 257 27.23 1.98 17.61
CA THR A 257 27.10 1.36 18.94
C THR A 257 25.74 1.72 19.52
N VAL A 258 25.07 0.73 20.09
CA VAL A 258 23.74 0.89 20.65
C VAL A 258 23.86 0.85 22.18
N ASP A 259 23.30 1.82 22.88
CA ASP A 259 23.42 1.93 24.34
C ASP A 259 22.78 0.73 25.06
N ALA A 260 21.72 0.17 24.47
CA ALA A 260 21.04 -1.02 25.01
C ALA A 260 21.86 -2.32 24.85
N VAL A 261 22.90 -2.33 24.01
CA VAL A 261 23.72 -3.52 23.70
C VAL A 261 25.21 -3.17 23.88
N PRO A 262 25.69 -3.00 25.09
CA PRO A 262 27.06 -2.54 25.36
C PRO A 262 28.10 -3.57 24.86
N GLY A 263 29.20 -3.05 24.30
CA GLY A 263 30.32 -3.88 23.84
C GLY A 263 30.18 -4.44 22.42
N ILE A 264 29.07 -4.18 21.71
CA ILE A 264 28.86 -4.59 20.33
C ILE A 264 28.88 -3.38 19.43
N THR A 265 29.65 -3.46 18.35
CA THR A 265 29.67 -2.48 17.27
C THR A 265 29.08 -3.11 16.02
N PHE A 266 28.06 -2.50 15.47
CA PHE A 266 27.41 -2.91 14.23
C PHE A 266 28.04 -2.16 13.04
N HIS A 267 28.25 -2.87 11.93
CA HIS A 267 28.64 -2.28 10.66
C HIS A 267 27.40 -1.74 9.93
N ALA A 268 27.57 -0.58 9.35
CA ALA A 268 26.50 0.14 8.66
C ALA A 268 27.07 1.03 7.55
N HIS A 269 26.23 1.60 6.73
CA HIS A 269 26.62 2.59 5.74
C HIS A 269 25.59 3.74 5.67
N VAL A 270 26.04 4.87 5.14
CA VAL A 270 25.18 6.02 4.87
C VAL A 270 24.31 5.72 3.66
N ASP A 271 23.01 5.61 3.88
CA ASP A 271 22.01 5.41 2.82
C ASP A 271 21.65 6.74 2.15
N SER A 272 21.24 7.71 2.95
CA SER A 272 20.77 8.99 2.44
C SER A 272 21.00 10.12 3.43
N VAL A 273 21.03 11.36 2.90
CA VAL A 273 21.09 12.60 3.67
C VAL A 273 19.83 13.38 3.36
N GLN A 274 19.11 13.80 4.38
CA GLN A 274 17.85 14.54 4.20
C GLN A 274 18.12 15.92 3.58
N TYR A 275 17.38 16.28 2.52
CA TYR A 275 17.46 17.60 1.90
C TYR A 275 16.65 18.65 2.69
N GLY A 276 17.14 18.97 3.89
CA GLY A 276 16.55 19.96 4.77
C GLY A 276 16.94 19.75 6.21
N THR A 277 17.02 20.83 6.97
CA THR A 277 17.32 20.76 8.40
C THR A 277 16.08 20.34 9.19
N GLY A 278 16.27 19.73 10.35
CA GLY A 278 15.17 19.35 11.23
C GLY A 278 14.27 20.55 11.62
N ALA A 279 14.83 21.76 11.68
CA ALA A 279 14.08 22.96 11.99
C ALA A 279 13.05 23.35 10.90
N VAL A 280 13.31 23.04 9.62
CA VAL A 280 12.40 23.35 8.50
C VAL A 280 11.15 22.48 8.53
N PHE A 281 11.29 21.24 8.98
CA PHE A 281 10.20 20.25 9.04
C PHE A 281 9.53 20.15 10.42
N SER A 282 9.97 21.00 11.38
CA SER A 282 9.33 21.05 12.70
C SER A 282 7.95 21.71 12.61
N LEU A 283 6.97 21.14 13.30
CA LEU A 283 5.61 21.72 13.44
C LEU A 283 5.62 23.10 14.10
N LEU A 284 6.66 23.39 14.92
CA LEU A 284 6.87 24.66 15.59
C LEU A 284 8.32 25.12 15.31
N PRO A 285 8.57 25.76 14.15
CA PRO A 285 9.92 26.30 13.86
C PRO A 285 10.27 27.35 14.92
N ALA A 286 11.50 27.30 15.45
CA ALA A 286 12.00 28.31 16.37
C ALA A 286 12.04 29.68 15.66
N GLN A 287 11.09 30.56 15.98
CA GLN A 287 11.08 31.94 15.51
C GLN A 287 11.83 32.80 16.51
N ASN A 288 12.85 33.56 16.03
CA ASN A 288 13.53 34.56 16.84
C ASN A 288 12.59 35.75 17.07
N ALA A 289 11.97 35.83 18.25
CA ALA A 289 11.01 36.85 18.61
C ALA A 289 11.59 38.29 18.68
N THR A 290 12.92 38.45 18.60
CA THR A 290 13.61 39.74 18.83
C THR A 290 14.20 40.38 17.56
N GLY A 291 13.92 39.89 16.37
CA GLY A 291 14.33 40.50 15.09
C GLY A 291 15.83 40.48 14.77
N ASN A 292 16.69 39.99 15.65
CA ASN A 292 18.13 39.81 15.38
C ASN A 292 18.41 38.42 14.86
N TYR A 293 18.92 38.31 13.64
CA TYR A 293 19.36 37.04 13.07
C TYR A 293 20.63 36.55 13.76
N VAL A 294 20.50 35.49 14.56
CA VAL A 294 21.66 34.77 15.14
C VAL A 294 21.87 33.50 14.31
N LYS A 295 23.07 33.36 13.75
CA LYS A 295 23.46 32.13 13.02
C LYS A 295 23.59 30.98 14.03
N VAL A 296 22.59 30.09 14.05
CA VAL A 296 22.62 28.84 14.83
C VAL A 296 23.02 27.69 13.88
N ILE A 297 23.99 26.87 14.30
CA ILE A 297 24.39 25.67 13.54
C ILE A 297 23.19 24.72 13.50
N GLN A 298 22.73 24.44 12.29
CA GLN A 298 21.61 23.54 12.06
C GLN A 298 22.10 22.09 12.06
N ARG A 299 21.19 21.16 12.38
CA ARG A 299 21.41 19.71 12.25
C ARG A 299 20.65 19.17 11.06
N VAL A 300 21.26 18.25 10.34
CA VAL A 300 20.70 17.58 9.16
C VAL A 300 20.64 16.09 9.45
N PRO A 301 19.46 15.47 9.33
CA PRO A 301 19.31 14.04 9.50
C PRO A 301 20.03 13.26 8.38
N VAL A 302 20.77 12.25 8.79
CA VAL A 302 21.43 11.27 7.92
C VAL A 302 20.88 9.90 8.26
N LYS A 303 20.36 9.20 7.25
CA LYS A 303 19.91 7.81 7.38
C LYS A 303 21.10 6.87 7.20
N ILE A 304 21.27 5.97 8.18
CA ILE A 304 22.34 4.98 8.20
C ILE A 304 21.67 3.61 8.31
N VAL A 305 21.97 2.73 7.37
CA VAL A 305 21.38 1.37 7.30
C VAL A 305 22.41 0.36 7.77
N PHE A 306 21.96 -0.58 8.56
CA PHE A 306 22.82 -1.66 9.06
C PHE A 306 23.13 -2.67 7.96
N ASP A 307 24.40 -3.03 7.81
CA ASP A 307 24.89 -4.09 6.93
C ASP A 307 25.03 -5.42 7.66
N ASP A 308 24.94 -5.37 8.98
CA ASP A 308 25.23 -6.49 9.87
C ASP A 308 23.99 -7.35 10.13
N GLY A 309 24.01 -8.58 9.67
CA GLY A 309 22.90 -9.53 9.90
C GLY A 309 22.63 -9.84 11.37
N ARG A 310 23.60 -9.59 12.27
CA ARG A 310 23.46 -9.74 13.72
C ARG A 310 22.45 -8.78 14.36
N VAL A 311 22.04 -7.75 13.65
CA VAL A 311 20.96 -6.82 14.08
C VAL A 311 19.70 -7.56 14.48
N LYS A 312 19.38 -8.66 13.79
CA LYS A 312 18.19 -9.50 14.06
C LYS A 312 18.30 -10.34 15.35
N ASP A 313 19.49 -10.50 15.89
CA ASP A 313 19.72 -11.27 17.13
C ASP A 313 19.46 -10.43 18.37
N TYR A 314 19.28 -9.12 18.22
CA TYR A 314 19.10 -8.17 19.31
C TYR A 314 17.77 -7.43 19.19
N VAL A 315 17.19 -7.07 20.32
CA VAL A 315 15.99 -6.22 20.36
C VAL A 315 16.43 -4.77 20.10
N LEU A 316 16.31 -4.34 18.85
CA LEU A 316 16.56 -2.96 18.43
C LEU A 316 15.21 -2.32 18.08
N ALA A 317 14.74 -1.42 18.94
CA ALA A 317 13.44 -0.79 18.78
C ALA A 317 13.59 0.70 18.41
N PRO A 318 12.67 1.26 17.60
CA PRO A 318 12.62 2.70 17.35
C PRO A 318 12.61 3.52 18.63
N GLY A 319 13.39 4.61 18.65
CA GLY A 319 13.57 5.48 19.82
C GLY A 319 14.77 5.13 20.70
N MET A 320 15.45 4.00 20.50
CA MET A 320 16.67 3.67 21.24
C MET A 320 17.83 4.59 20.81
N SER A 321 18.60 5.07 21.79
CA SER A 321 19.76 5.92 21.55
C SER A 321 20.95 5.13 21.02
N VAL A 322 21.67 5.73 20.08
CA VAL A 322 22.84 5.12 19.42
C VAL A 322 23.93 6.16 19.19
N LEU A 323 25.16 5.70 19.07
CA LEU A 323 26.33 6.51 18.75
C LEU A 323 26.90 6.06 17.39
N PRO A 324 26.49 6.68 16.28
CA PRO A 324 27.05 6.39 14.97
C PRO A 324 28.36 7.17 14.74
N SER A 325 29.28 6.50 14.07
CA SER A 325 30.58 7.06 13.63
C SER A 325 30.76 6.80 12.13
N ILE A 326 30.68 7.83 11.31
CA ILE A 326 30.84 7.76 9.86
C ILE A 326 32.30 8.05 9.50
N SER A 327 32.91 7.23 8.66
CA SER A 327 34.23 7.47 8.11
C SER A 327 34.14 8.59 7.05
N ILE A 328 34.88 9.70 7.29
CA ILE A 328 34.93 10.83 6.39
C ILE A 328 36.23 10.70 5.54
N HIS A 329 36.10 10.60 4.22
CA HIS A 329 37.28 10.71 3.35
C HIS A 329 37.62 12.18 3.23
N PRO A 330 38.87 12.58 3.58
CA PRO A 330 39.30 13.93 3.31
C PRO A 330 39.19 14.20 1.81
N LYS A 331 38.61 15.35 1.44
CA LYS A 331 38.65 15.83 0.07
C LYS A 331 40.14 15.94 -0.31
N HIS A 332 40.60 15.13 -1.26
CA HIS A 332 41.77 15.49 -2.02
C HIS A 332 41.42 16.76 -2.81
N SER A 333 41.92 17.90 -2.33
CA SER A 333 41.93 19.20 -3.04
C SER A 333 42.89 19.16 -4.20
#